data_ab971e8a70798fd84192e3101388f9f8
#
_entry.id   ab971e8a70798fd84192e3101388f9f8
#
_cell.length_a   1.000
_cell.length_b   1.000
_cell.length_c   1.000
_cell.angle_alpha   90.00
_cell.angle_beta   90.00
_cell.angle_gamma   90.00
#
_symmetry.space_group_name_H-M   'P 1'
#
loop_
_entity.id
_entity.type
_entity.pdbx_description
1 polymer ?
#
loop_
_entity_poly.entity_id
_entity_poly.type
_entity_poly.pdbx_seq_one_letter_code
_entity_poly.pdbx_strand_id
1 'polypeptide(L)'
;MPQKSAAIHTIFATALLLIAPCLFAQQTPPAEPAEGQQQYVGRFLVYTGFMFLDSPKISLFEPGFHFQAGMRWSRHISLGFDYSRGTGPTTVGLNQATTAIQNQFGPILQQLIAIGALPSNYVAALPFSSVTQTFAMGPEFPYRRFKRLTPYIRPSCGIINEIATAHPADHVTQILVNEVQPSGKEEEWTAYYGFGGGVAFNVTKHFSLVVQADLVHDHLFPDLLKNGRNSVRFSIGPGFQLGGNVTRKWGIPGHWE
;
A
#
# COMPACT_ATOMS: atom_id res chain seq x y z
N MET A 1 7.62 5.15 23.77
CA MET A 1 6.76 6.31 23.39
C MET A 1 5.70 5.84 22.39
N PRO A 2 4.50 5.37 22.79
CA PRO A 2 3.50 4.78 21.89
C PRO A 2 2.42 5.74 21.37
N GLN A 3 2.53 7.05 21.62
CA GLN A 3 1.43 7.98 21.31
C GLN A 3 1.34 8.49 19.87
N LYS A 4 2.38 8.33 19.04
CA LYS A 4 2.36 8.88 17.67
C LYS A 4 1.57 8.03 16.68
N SER A 5 1.51 6.71 16.86
CA SER A 5 0.77 5.80 15.97
C SER A 5 -0.75 6.00 16.05
N ALA A 6 -1.30 6.19 17.25
CA ALA A 6 -2.74 6.41 17.42
C ALA A 6 -3.26 7.67 16.73
N ALA A 7 -2.46 8.73 16.69
CA ALA A 7 -2.84 9.99 16.04
C ALA A 7 -2.99 9.87 14.52
N ILE A 8 -2.12 9.09 13.87
CA ILE A 8 -2.16 8.88 12.41
C ILE A 8 -3.41 8.08 12.02
N HIS A 9 -3.73 7.03 12.76
CA HIS A 9 -4.94 6.22 12.50
C HIS A 9 -6.23 7.03 12.67
N THR A 10 -6.26 7.95 13.63
CA THR A 10 -7.41 8.85 13.84
C THR A 10 -7.56 9.85 12.70
N ILE A 11 -6.47 10.39 12.17
CA ILE A 11 -6.49 11.33 11.03
C ILE A 11 -6.98 10.62 9.76
N PHE A 12 -6.56 9.38 9.50
CA PHE A 12 -7.02 8.62 8.33
C PHE A 12 -8.50 8.25 8.42
N ALA A 13 -8.96 7.80 9.60
CA ALA A 13 -10.38 7.50 9.82
C ALA A 13 -11.26 8.74 9.67
N THR A 14 -10.80 9.89 10.16
CA THR A 14 -11.51 11.17 10.06
C THR A 14 -11.54 11.71 8.64
N ALA A 15 -10.45 11.56 7.88
CA ALA A 15 -10.41 11.96 6.47
C ALA A 15 -11.34 11.12 5.59
N LEU A 16 -11.44 9.81 5.84
CA LEU A 16 -12.37 8.94 5.14
C LEU A 16 -13.84 9.25 5.46
N LEU A 17 -14.13 9.61 6.72
CA LEU A 17 -15.49 10.01 7.16
C LEU A 17 -15.91 11.37 6.62
N LEU A 18 -14.99 12.30 6.41
CA LEU A 18 -15.29 13.64 5.87
C LEU A 18 -15.58 13.62 4.36
N ILE A 19 -15.12 12.61 3.63
CA ILE A 19 -15.43 12.44 2.20
C ILE A 19 -16.85 11.87 1.99
N ALA A 20 -17.37 11.11 2.95
CA ALA A 20 -18.69 10.49 2.86
C ALA A 20 -19.86 11.49 2.73
N PRO A 21 -19.98 12.58 3.51
CA PRO A 21 -21.12 13.49 3.39
C PRO A 21 -21.12 14.31 2.09
N CYS A 22 -19.97 14.58 1.48
CA CYS A 22 -19.91 15.27 0.19
C CYS A 22 -20.48 14.42 -0.97
N LEU A 23 -20.57 13.12 -0.83
CA LEU A 23 -21.14 12.21 -1.82
C LEU A 23 -22.67 12.21 -1.80
N PHE A 24 -23.30 12.54 -0.66
CA PHE A 24 -24.76 12.55 -0.51
C PHE A 24 -25.41 13.90 -0.74
N ALA A 25 -24.64 15.01 -0.69
CA ALA A 25 -25.17 16.37 -0.84
C ALA A 25 -25.49 16.78 -2.30
N GLN A 26 -25.22 15.95 -3.31
CA GLN A 26 -25.51 16.23 -4.72
C GLN A 26 -26.61 15.33 -5.31
N GLN A 27 -27.61 14.95 -4.54
CA GLN A 27 -28.80 14.29 -5.08
C GLN A 27 -29.83 15.32 -5.59
N THR A 28 -29.47 16.10 -6.57
CA THR A 28 -30.42 16.47 -7.61
C THR A 28 -30.62 15.23 -8.49
N PRO A 29 -31.86 14.77 -8.77
CA PRO A 29 -32.06 13.65 -9.69
C PRO A 29 -31.29 14.00 -10.98
N PRO A 30 -30.43 13.09 -11.47
CA PRO A 30 -29.66 13.37 -12.66
C PRO A 30 -30.65 13.57 -13.79
N ALA A 31 -30.67 14.77 -14.37
CA ALA A 31 -31.23 14.94 -15.69
C ALA A 31 -30.62 13.85 -16.58
N GLU A 32 -31.44 13.03 -17.21
CA GLU A 32 -30.96 12.02 -18.16
C GLU A 32 -29.91 12.67 -19.06
N PRO A 33 -28.70 12.07 -19.16
CA PRO A 33 -27.68 12.64 -20.02
C PRO A 33 -28.25 12.69 -21.42
N ALA A 34 -28.37 13.88 -21.98
CA ALA A 34 -28.73 14.05 -23.37
C ALA A 34 -27.89 13.07 -24.20
N GLU A 35 -28.52 12.20 -24.96
CA GLU A 35 -27.89 11.23 -25.85
C GLU A 35 -26.88 11.98 -26.72
N GLY A 36 -25.58 11.87 -26.40
CA GLY A 36 -24.53 12.51 -27.18
C GLY A 36 -23.24 12.87 -26.45
N GLN A 37 -23.25 13.00 -25.12
CA GLN A 37 -22.01 13.28 -24.37
C GLN A 37 -21.46 12.04 -23.67
N GLN A 38 -21.02 11.06 -24.43
CA GLN A 38 -20.27 9.94 -23.87
C GLN A 38 -18.99 10.48 -23.24
N GLN A 39 -18.85 10.27 -21.93
CA GLN A 39 -17.63 10.62 -21.20
C GLN A 39 -16.42 10.00 -21.90
N TYR A 40 -15.40 10.81 -22.20
CA TYR A 40 -14.16 10.30 -22.75
C TYR A 40 -13.50 9.36 -21.76
N VAL A 41 -13.14 8.16 -22.21
CA VAL A 41 -12.39 7.16 -21.45
C VAL A 41 -11.22 6.72 -22.30
N GLY A 42 -10.04 7.28 -22.02
CA GLY A 42 -8.81 6.93 -22.74
C GLY A 42 -8.45 5.47 -22.57
N ARG A 43 -7.91 4.85 -23.62
CA ARG A 43 -7.52 3.43 -23.63
C ARG A 43 -6.42 3.11 -22.63
N PHE A 44 -5.49 4.03 -22.40
CA PHE A 44 -4.40 3.86 -21.47
C PHE A 44 -4.56 4.82 -20.28
N LEU A 45 -4.21 4.34 -19.11
CA LEU A 45 -4.11 5.12 -17.88
C LEU A 45 -2.66 5.07 -17.41
N VAL A 46 -2.12 6.22 -17.08
CA VAL A 46 -0.83 6.32 -16.38
C VAL A 46 -1.08 7.15 -15.13
N TYR A 47 -0.65 6.66 -14.01
CA TYR A 47 -0.72 7.32 -12.73
C TYR A 47 0.65 7.31 -12.07
N THR A 48 1.01 8.40 -11.42
CA THR A 48 2.19 8.46 -10.54
C THR A 48 1.85 9.30 -9.33
N GLY A 49 2.41 8.99 -8.18
CA GLY A 49 2.08 9.73 -6.97
C GLY A 49 2.99 9.43 -5.80
N PHE A 50 2.85 10.24 -4.77
CA PHE A 50 3.41 9.95 -3.46
C PHE A 50 2.69 8.77 -2.84
N MET A 51 3.45 7.95 -2.13
CA MET A 51 2.95 6.77 -1.44
C MET A 51 3.40 6.78 0.02
N PHE A 52 2.55 6.23 0.86
CA PHE A 52 2.86 5.87 2.24
C PHE A 52 2.47 4.42 2.45
N LEU A 53 3.41 3.60 2.91
CA LEU A 53 3.17 2.23 3.34
C LEU A 53 3.26 2.21 4.86
N ASP A 54 2.20 1.76 5.51
CA ASP A 54 2.10 1.62 6.96
C ASP A 54 1.84 0.17 7.33
N SER A 55 2.66 -0.38 8.20
CA SER A 55 2.47 -1.72 8.76
C SER A 55 2.51 -1.65 10.28
N PRO A 56 1.33 -1.53 10.92
CA PRO A 56 1.26 -1.33 12.37
C PRO A 56 1.89 -2.44 13.20
N LYS A 57 1.91 -3.67 12.66
CA LYS A 57 2.46 -4.84 13.37
C LYS A 57 3.93 -4.67 13.73
N ILE A 58 4.72 -4.03 12.85
CA ILE A 58 6.16 -3.85 13.02
C ILE A 58 6.56 -2.38 13.09
N SER A 59 5.59 -1.49 13.36
CA SER A 59 5.81 -0.04 13.42
C SER A 59 6.54 0.51 12.19
N LEU A 60 6.27 -0.08 11.01
CA LEU A 60 6.83 0.32 9.73
C LEU A 60 6.04 1.48 9.17
N PHE A 61 6.74 2.54 8.79
CA PHE A 61 6.16 3.65 8.03
C PHE A 61 7.15 4.08 6.94
N GLU A 62 6.76 3.85 5.68
CA GLU A 62 7.61 4.11 4.52
C GLU A 62 6.94 5.13 3.57
N PRO A 63 7.41 6.37 3.55
CA PRO A 63 7.14 7.28 2.44
C PRO A 63 7.88 6.83 1.18
N GLY A 64 7.25 7.09 0.01
CA GLY A 64 7.82 6.69 -1.25
C GLY A 64 7.04 7.18 -2.45
N PHE A 65 7.18 6.47 -3.55
CA PHE A 65 6.43 6.76 -4.76
C PHE A 65 5.71 5.52 -5.28
N HIS A 66 4.62 5.77 -6.02
CA HIS A 66 3.80 4.78 -6.69
C HIS A 66 3.64 5.17 -8.15
N PHE A 67 3.81 4.21 -9.03
CA PHE A 67 3.58 4.33 -10.46
C PHE A 67 2.62 3.23 -10.90
N GLN A 68 1.64 3.58 -11.71
CA GLN A 68 0.69 2.62 -12.29
C GLN A 68 0.51 2.92 -13.77
N ALA A 69 0.55 1.87 -14.58
CA ALA A 69 0.15 1.91 -15.97
C ALA A 69 -0.95 0.88 -16.21
N GLY A 70 -2.00 1.27 -16.93
CA GLY A 70 -3.13 0.40 -17.18
C GLY A 70 -3.68 0.51 -18.59
N MET A 71 -4.27 -0.59 -19.05
CA MET A 71 -5.00 -0.65 -20.32
C MET A 71 -6.48 -0.95 -20.05
N ARG A 72 -7.35 -0.16 -20.64
CA ARG A 72 -8.80 -0.30 -20.56
C ARG A 72 -9.33 -1.03 -21.78
N TRP A 73 -9.99 -2.16 -21.53
CA TRP A 73 -10.71 -2.89 -22.59
C TRP A 73 -12.12 -2.36 -22.79
N SER A 74 -12.76 -1.89 -21.71
CA SER A 74 -14.09 -1.33 -21.73
C SER A 74 -14.19 -0.14 -20.77
N ARG A 75 -15.38 0.48 -20.71
CA ARG A 75 -15.63 1.54 -19.72
C ARG A 75 -15.68 1.02 -18.27
N HIS A 76 -15.79 -0.29 -18.07
CA HIS A 76 -16.02 -0.90 -16.76
C HIS A 76 -14.86 -1.78 -16.28
N ILE A 77 -13.93 -2.15 -17.17
CA ILE A 77 -12.83 -3.07 -16.87
C ILE A 77 -11.54 -2.54 -17.46
N SER A 78 -10.52 -2.46 -16.63
CA SER A 78 -9.14 -2.23 -17.02
C SER A 78 -8.21 -3.25 -16.37
N LEU A 79 -7.03 -3.45 -16.93
CA LEU A 79 -5.93 -4.15 -16.29
C LEU A 79 -4.84 -3.14 -15.98
N GLY A 80 -4.41 -3.10 -14.73
CA GLY A 80 -3.32 -2.25 -14.27
C GLY A 80 -2.11 -3.07 -13.88
N PHE A 81 -0.94 -2.53 -14.17
CA PHE A 81 0.35 -2.90 -13.60
C PHE A 81 0.79 -1.77 -12.72
N ASP A 82 1.28 -2.06 -11.50
CA ASP A 82 1.84 -1.05 -10.63
C ASP A 82 3.22 -1.42 -10.08
N TYR A 83 3.97 -0.39 -9.83
CA TYR A 83 5.25 -0.42 -9.15
C TYR A 83 5.23 0.59 -8.02
N SER A 84 5.68 0.19 -6.84
CA SER A 84 5.92 1.15 -5.76
C SER A 84 7.25 0.90 -5.07
N ARG A 85 7.82 1.98 -4.51
CA ARG A 85 9.02 1.92 -3.70
C ARG A 85 8.91 2.87 -2.55
N GLY A 86 9.08 2.34 -1.33
CA GLY A 86 9.13 3.09 -0.08
C GLY A 86 10.43 2.86 0.65
N THR A 87 10.75 3.73 1.58
CA THR A 87 11.86 3.57 2.51
C THR A 87 11.51 4.22 3.84
N GLY A 88 11.88 3.58 4.94
CA GLY A 88 11.58 4.11 6.26
C GLY A 88 12.17 3.30 7.40
N PRO A 89 12.06 3.83 8.62
CA PRO A 89 12.43 3.09 9.82
C PRO A 89 11.33 2.09 10.19
N THR A 90 11.75 0.96 10.68
CA THR A 90 10.89 -0.04 11.34
C THR A 90 11.52 -0.48 12.65
N THR A 91 10.71 -1.04 13.54
CA THR A 91 11.20 -1.61 14.80
C THR A 91 10.49 -2.92 15.06
N VAL A 92 11.26 -3.97 15.21
CA VAL A 92 10.75 -5.31 15.53
C VAL A 92 11.07 -5.62 16.98
N GLY A 93 10.02 -5.84 17.77
CA GLY A 93 10.16 -6.31 19.14
C GLY A 93 10.24 -7.83 19.21
N LEU A 94 10.88 -8.38 20.25
CA LEU A 94 10.99 -9.82 20.46
C LEU A 94 9.62 -10.51 20.48
N ASN A 95 8.57 -9.85 20.95
CA ASN A 95 7.20 -10.36 20.98
C ASN A 95 6.57 -10.55 19.58
N GLN A 96 7.15 -9.94 18.55
CA GLN A 96 6.72 -10.03 17.14
C GLN A 96 7.50 -11.10 16.38
N ALA A 97 8.66 -11.51 16.92
CA ALA A 97 9.50 -12.54 16.36
C ALA A 97 8.85 -13.92 16.40
N THR A 98 9.39 -14.87 15.65
CA THR A 98 8.95 -16.26 15.67
C THR A 98 9.09 -16.89 17.05
N THR A 99 8.32 -17.95 17.31
CA THR A 99 8.38 -18.68 18.58
C THR A 99 9.78 -19.26 18.85
N ALA A 100 10.52 -19.64 17.80
CA ALA A 100 11.89 -20.12 17.92
C ALA A 100 12.81 -19.07 18.53
N ILE A 101 12.80 -17.86 17.97
CA ILE A 101 13.58 -16.71 18.46
C ILE A 101 13.16 -16.33 19.88
N GLN A 102 11.84 -16.27 20.14
CA GLN A 102 11.33 -15.97 21.49
C GLN A 102 11.81 -16.98 22.54
N ASN A 103 11.77 -18.28 22.23
CA ASN A 103 12.22 -19.34 23.14
C ASN A 103 13.74 -19.34 23.34
N GLN A 104 14.52 -18.95 22.33
CA GLN A 104 15.96 -18.87 22.42
C GLN A 104 16.42 -17.68 23.27
N PHE A 105 15.89 -16.50 23.01
CA PHE A 105 16.39 -15.26 23.61
C PHE A 105 15.57 -14.78 24.82
N GLY A 106 14.31 -15.16 24.94
CA GLY A 106 13.44 -14.76 26.04
C GLY A 106 13.99 -15.12 27.42
N PRO A 107 14.38 -16.38 27.67
CA PRO A 107 14.97 -16.79 28.95
C PRO A 107 16.28 -16.06 29.27
N ILE A 108 17.14 -15.82 28.27
CA ILE A 108 18.41 -15.09 28.45
C ILE A 108 18.14 -13.65 28.89
N LEU A 109 17.22 -12.96 28.25
CA LEU A 109 16.83 -11.60 28.64
C LEU A 109 16.24 -11.56 30.06
N GLN A 110 15.38 -12.51 30.40
CA GLN A 110 14.82 -12.59 31.77
C GLN A 110 15.91 -12.80 32.81
N GLN A 111 16.89 -13.65 32.52
CA GLN A 111 18.03 -13.87 33.42
C GLN A 111 18.89 -12.61 33.59
N LEU A 112 19.18 -11.87 32.51
CA LEU A 112 19.91 -10.61 32.56
C LEU A 112 19.16 -9.54 33.38
N ILE A 113 17.84 -9.49 33.28
CA ILE A 113 17.01 -8.63 34.11
C ILE A 113 17.05 -9.07 35.59
N ALA A 114 16.95 -10.38 35.85
CA ALA A 114 16.93 -10.91 37.21
C ALA A 114 18.25 -10.65 37.98
N ILE A 115 19.39 -10.69 37.30
CA ILE A 115 20.70 -10.36 37.91
C ILE A 115 21.02 -8.85 37.93
N GLY A 116 20.09 -8.01 37.47
CA GLY A 116 20.26 -6.55 37.43
C GLY A 116 21.20 -6.03 36.34
N ALA A 117 21.60 -6.87 35.38
CA ALA A 117 22.40 -6.46 34.24
C ALA A 117 21.61 -5.62 33.22
N LEU A 118 20.28 -5.77 33.23
CA LEU A 118 19.32 -4.98 32.44
C LEU A 118 18.26 -4.39 33.35
N PRO A 119 17.71 -3.21 32.99
CA PRO A 119 16.60 -2.61 33.70
C PRO A 119 15.36 -3.54 33.70
N SER A 120 14.55 -3.51 34.77
CA SER A 120 13.35 -4.36 34.89
C SER A 120 12.28 -4.09 33.81
N ASN A 121 12.32 -2.93 33.18
CA ASN A 121 11.45 -2.53 32.08
C ASN A 121 12.11 -2.63 30.70
N TYR A 122 13.24 -3.35 30.59
CA TYR A 122 13.92 -3.54 29.31
C TYR A 122 13.06 -4.31 28.33
N VAL A 123 12.90 -3.77 27.14
CA VAL A 123 12.20 -4.41 26.02
C VAL A 123 13.20 -4.51 24.87
N ALA A 124 13.52 -5.75 24.48
CA ALA A 124 14.37 -5.99 23.32
C ALA A 124 13.58 -5.57 22.06
N ALA A 125 13.97 -4.45 21.49
CA ALA A 125 13.40 -3.92 20.27
C ALA A 125 14.53 -3.55 19.33
N LEU A 126 14.53 -4.15 18.13
CA LEU A 126 15.58 -3.98 17.16
C LEU A 126 15.11 -3.00 16.07
N PRO A 127 15.75 -1.82 15.97
CA PRO A 127 15.47 -0.89 14.90
C PRO A 127 16.14 -1.33 13.60
N PHE A 128 15.41 -1.15 12.49
CA PHE A 128 15.86 -1.41 11.13
C PHE A 128 15.58 -0.21 10.23
N SER A 129 16.38 -0.05 9.18
CA SER A 129 15.99 0.70 7.99
C SER A 129 15.46 -0.27 6.96
N SER A 130 14.27 0.00 6.44
CA SER A 130 13.62 -0.83 5.44
C SER A 130 13.51 -0.10 4.10
N VAL A 131 13.67 -0.84 3.02
CA VAL A 131 13.37 -0.43 1.65
C VAL A 131 12.45 -1.48 1.04
N THR A 132 11.19 -1.12 0.83
CA THR A 132 10.19 -2.01 0.24
C THR A 132 9.93 -1.65 -1.21
N GLN A 133 9.93 -2.65 -2.09
CA GLN A 133 9.56 -2.52 -3.50
C GLN A 133 8.43 -3.51 -3.81
N THR A 134 7.41 -3.05 -4.55
CA THR A 134 6.31 -3.91 -4.97
C THR A 134 6.12 -3.86 -6.48
N PHE A 135 5.84 -5.00 -7.08
CA PHE A 135 5.41 -5.15 -8.46
C PHE A 135 4.09 -5.90 -8.46
N ALA A 136 3.03 -5.28 -8.92
CA ALA A 136 1.71 -5.90 -8.92
C ALA A 136 0.97 -5.74 -10.22
N MET A 137 -0.01 -6.60 -10.42
CA MET A 137 -1.00 -6.48 -11.46
C MET A 137 -2.39 -6.83 -10.92
N GLY A 138 -3.39 -6.30 -11.57
CA GLY A 138 -4.76 -6.64 -11.21
C GLY A 138 -5.79 -5.93 -12.07
N PRO A 139 -6.99 -6.49 -12.16
CA PRO A 139 -8.11 -5.83 -12.79
C PRO A 139 -8.56 -4.63 -11.95
N GLU A 140 -9.01 -3.59 -12.63
CA GLU A 140 -9.62 -2.41 -12.01
C GLU A 140 -11.05 -2.29 -12.53
N PHE A 141 -11.99 -2.06 -11.62
CA PHE A 141 -13.42 -1.95 -11.90
C PHE A 141 -13.90 -0.52 -11.58
N PRO A 142 -13.79 0.42 -12.53
CA PRO A 142 -14.21 1.80 -12.32
C PRO A 142 -15.73 1.94 -12.43
N TYR A 143 -16.32 2.70 -11.50
CA TYR A 143 -17.72 3.07 -11.50
C TYR A 143 -17.88 4.51 -12.04
N ARG A 144 -18.33 4.66 -13.30
CA ARG A 144 -18.35 5.91 -14.06
C ARG A 144 -19.74 6.54 -14.18
N ARG A 145 -20.47 6.61 -13.05
CA ARG A 145 -21.77 7.29 -13.02
C ARG A 145 -21.63 8.81 -12.90
N PHE A 146 -20.56 9.26 -12.26
CA PHE A 146 -20.37 10.68 -11.97
C PHE A 146 -19.45 11.33 -13.00
N LYS A 147 -19.75 12.58 -13.43
CA LYS A 147 -18.97 13.29 -14.46
C LYS A 147 -17.53 13.58 -14.03
N ARG A 148 -17.33 13.99 -12.77
CA ARG A 148 -16.04 14.45 -12.25
C ARG A 148 -15.34 13.43 -11.36
N LEU A 149 -16.03 12.38 -10.95
CA LEU A 149 -15.55 11.45 -9.95
C LEU A 149 -15.69 10.02 -10.48
N THR A 150 -14.60 9.27 -10.42
CA THR A 150 -14.60 7.87 -10.83
C THR A 150 -14.03 7.03 -9.68
N PRO A 151 -14.88 6.53 -8.77
CA PRO A 151 -14.45 5.52 -7.81
C PRO A 151 -14.16 4.21 -8.53
N TYR A 152 -13.23 3.43 -7.98
CA TYR A 152 -12.88 2.12 -8.50
C TYR A 152 -12.44 1.19 -7.37
N ILE A 153 -12.57 -0.11 -7.62
CA ILE A 153 -12.01 -1.16 -6.78
C ILE A 153 -10.99 -1.95 -7.59
N ARG A 154 -9.97 -2.49 -6.90
CA ARG A 154 -8.86 -3.18 -7.53
C ARG A 154 -8.32 -4.30 -6.65
N PRO A 155 -8.70 -5.55 -6.88
CA PRO A 155 -7.93 -6.68 -6.39
C PRO A 155 -6.58 -6.72 -7.12
N SER A 156 -5.51 -7.05 -6.42
CA SER A 156 -4.16 -7.11 -6.98
C SER A 156 -3.39 -8.30 -6.42
N CYS A 157 -2.48 -8.82 -7.22
CA CYS A 157 -1.48 -9.79 -6.79
C CYS A 157 -0.14 -9.42 -7.40
N GLY A 158 0.93 -9.85 -6.75
CA GLY A 158 2.27 -9.49 -7.21
C GLY A 158 3.38 -10.07 -6.35
N ILE A 159 4.53 -9.45 -6.50
CA ILE A 159 5.72 -9.75 -5.71
C ILE A 159 6.15 -8.51 -4.94
N ILE A 160 6.64 -8.73 -3.74
CA ILE A 160 7.19 -7.71 -2.86
C ILE A 160 8.62 -8.11 -2.51
N ASN A 161 9.51 -7.13 -2.57
CA ASN A 161 10.88 -7.22 -2.11
C ASN A 161 11.07 -6.27 -0.95
N GLU A 162 11.70 -6.73 0.09
CA GLU A 162 12.12 -5.85 1.19
C GLU A 162 13.58 -6.11 1.55
N ILE A 163 14.29 -5.01 1.72
CA ILE A 163 15.66 -4.98 2.21
C ILE A 163 15.63 -4.36 3.59
N ALA A 164 15.90 -5.14 4.62
CA ALA A 164 15.98 -4.70 6.01
C ALA A 164 17.45 -4.62 6.45
N THR A 165 17.87 -3.47 6.98
CA THR A 165 19.21 -3.27 7.54
C THR A 165 19.09 -2.98 9.02
N ALA A 166 19.71 -3.80 9.86
CA ALA A 166 19.66 -3.69 11.31
C ALA A 166 20.52 -2.54 11.82
N HIS A 167 20.03 -1.81 12.81
CA HIS A 167 20.73 -0.74 13.53
C HIS A 167 20.65 -0.99 15.04
N PRO A 168 21.43 -1.96 15.57
CA PRO A 168 21.37 -2.30 17.00
C PRO A 168 21.64 -1.07 17.87
N ALA A 169 20.76 -0.82 18.83
CA ALA A 169 20.85 0.36 19.69
C ALA A 169 21.75 0.14 20.91
N ASP A 170 21.98 -1.11 21.30
CA ASP A 170 22.77 -1.49 22.46
C ASP A 170 23.52 -2.81 22.24
N HIS A 171 24.37 -3.19 23.21
CA HIS A 171 25.19 -4.40 23.12
C HIS A 171 24.36 -5.69 23.06
N VAL A 172 23.20 -5.73 23.71
CA VAL A 172 22.30 -6.90 23.72
C VAL A 172 21.68 -7.09 22.34
N THR A 173 21.16 -6.02 21.76
CA THR A 173 20.62 -6.04 20.40
C THR A 173 21.70 -6.31 19.34
N GLN A 174 22.94 -5.89 19.57
CA GLN A 174 24.08 -6.25 18.70
C GLN A 174 24.37 -7.75 18.71
N ILE A 175 24.34 -8.40 19.89
CA ILE A 175 24.50 -9.85 20.00
C ILE A 175 23.35 -10.55 19.27
N LEU A 176 22.11 -10.11 19.47
CA LEU A 176 20.93 -10.63 18.78
C LEU A 176 21.09 -10.59 17.26
N VAL A 177 21.52 -9.44 16.71
CA VAL A 177 21.76 -9.31 15.26
C VAL A 177 22.84 -10.28 14.80
N ASN A 178 23.95 -10.37 15.50
CA ASN A 178 25.06 -11.24 15.10
C ASN A 178 24.67 -12.73 15.09
N GLU A 179 23.75 -13.15 15.95
CA GLU A 179 23.28 -14.54 16.01
C GLU A 179 22.19 -14.84 14.95
N VAL A 180 21.25 -13.91 14.75
CA VAL A 180 20.11 -14.13 13.86
C VAL A 180 20.46 -13.75 12.42
N GLN A 181 21.17 -12.64 12.22
CA GLN A 181 21.53 -12.10 10.92
C GLN A 181 22.92 -11.49 10.92
N PRO A 182 23.98 -12.32 10.84
CA PRO A 182 25.39 -11.88 10.95
C PRO A 182 25.80 -10.82 9.93
N SER A 183 25.13 -10.79 8.75
CA SER A 183 25.37 -9.76 7.71
C SER A 183 24.86 -8.38 8.11
N GLY A 184 24.00 -8.28 9.14
CA GLY A 184 23.29 -7.05 9.52
C GLY A 184 22.26 -6.57 8.48
N LYS A 185 22.13 -7.31 7.37
CA LYS A 185 21.22 -6.97 6.26
C LYS A 185 20.51 -8.23 5.76
N GLU A 186 19.24 -8.13 5.55
CA GLU A 186 18.41 -9.19 4.97
C GLU A 186 17.64 -8.65 3.77
N GLU A 187 17.55 -9.46 2.73
CA GLU A 187 16.76 -9.16 1.54
C GLU A 187 15.90 -10.37 1.21
N GLU A 188 14.61 -10.14 1.07
CA GLU A 188 13.67 -11.21 0.78
C GLU A 188 12.66 -10.79 -0.29
N TRP A 189 12.29 -11.77 -1.11
CA TRP A 189 11.23 -11.68 -2.10
C TRP A 189 10.10 -12.63 -1.75
N THR A 190 8.87 -12.14 -1.73
CA THR A 190 7.70 -12.99 -1.54
C THR A 190 6.55 -12.58 -2.45
N ALA A 191 5.62 -13.49 -2.67
CA ALA A 191 4.37 -13.15 -3.30
C ALA A 191 3.45 -12.41 -2.31
N TYR A 192 2.67 -11.48 -2.81
CA TYR A 192 1.62 -10.85 -2.03
C TYR A 192 0.30 -10.81 -2.80
N TYR A 193 -0.77 -10.66 -2.06
CA TYR A 193 -2.07 -10.34 -2.59
C TYR A 193 -2.66 -9.16 -1.83
N GLY A 194 -3.51 -8.41 -2.51
CA GLY A 194 -4.10 -7.22 -1.93
C GLY A 194 -5.47 -6.92 -2.53
N PHE A 195 -6.16 -6.07 -1.83
CA PHE A 195 -7.41 -5.50 -2.28
C PHE A 195 -7.39 -4.01 -1.98
N GLY A 196 -7.68 -3.24 -2.99
CA GLY A 196 -7.69 -1.80 -2.85
C GLY A 196 -8.77 -1.13 -3.66
N GLY A 197 -8.74 0.15 -3.61
CA GLY A 197 -9.61 1.00 -4.38
C GLY A 197 -9.21 2.45 -4.26
N GLY A 198 -9.89 3.26 -5.03
CA GLY A 198 -9.59 4.68 -5.03
C GLY A 198 -10.65 5.51 -5.72
N VAL A 199 -10.30 6.77 -5.86
CA VAL A 199 -11.14 7.74 -6.52
C VAL A 199 -10.28 8.59 -7.45
N ALA A 200 -10.67 8.65 -8.73
CA ALA A 200 -10.09 9.60 -9.67
C ALA A 200 -11.01 10.83 -9.80
N PHE A 201 -10.49 11.98 -9.44
CA PHE A 201 -11.12 13.28 -9.65
C PHE A 201 -10.73 13.79 -11.03
N ASN A 202 -11.64 13.69 -12.00
CA ASN A 202 -11.38 14.09 -13.39
C ASN A 202 -11.44 15.63 -13.51
N VAL A 203 -10.28 16.25 -13.63
CA VAL A 203 -10.13 17.71 -13.80
C VAL A 203 -10.38 18.07 -15.26
N THR A 204 -9.80 17.29 -16.19
CA THR A 204 -10.02 17.41 -17.63
C THR A 204 -10.31 16.04 -18.26
N LYS A 205 -10.48 15.99 -19.58
CA LYS A 205 -10.62 14.72 -20.33
C LYS A 205 -9.40 13.81 -20.19
N HIS A 206 -8.23 14.38 -20.03
CA HIS A 206 -6.96 13.66 -20.05
C HIS A 206 -6.25 13.64 -18.70
N PHE A 207 -6.66 14.49 -17.76
CA PHE A 207 -5.99 14.65 -16.47
C PHE A 207 -6.96 14.43 -15.31
N SER A 208 -6.49 13.68 -14.31
CA SER A 208 -7.20 13.44 -13.06
C SER A 208 -6.24 13.52 -11.87
N LEU A 209 -6.76 13.82 -10.69
CA LEU A 209 -6.10 13.58 -9.42
C LEU A 209 -6.61 12.25 -8.88
N VAL A 210 -5.71 11.34 -8.57
CA VAL A 210 -6.05 10.00 -8.08
C VAL A 210 -5.65 9.88 -6.62
N VAL A 211 -6.56 9.34 -5.83
CA VAL A 211 -6.33 8.93 -4.43
C VAL A 211 -6.66 7.45 -4.34
N GLN A 212 -5.74 6.66 -3.80
CA GLN A 212 -5.87 5.20 -3.73
C GLN A 212 -5.42 4.69 -2.36
N ALA A 213 -6.09 3.66 -1.88
CA ALA A 213 -5.71 2.90 -0.70
C ALA A 213 -5.78 1.40 -1.00
N ASP A 214 -4.74 0.67 -0.65
CA ASP A 214 -4.63 -0.77 -0.84
C ASP A 214 -4.30 -1.44 0.50
N LEU A 215 -4.98 -2.55 0.80
CA LEU A 215 -4.61 -3.49 1.83
C LEU A 215 -3.72 -4.55 1.19
N VAL A 216 -2.53 -4.74 1.71
CA VAL A 216 -1.51 -5.68 1.21
C VAL A 216 -1.25 -6.72 2.28
N HIS A 217 -1.30 -7.99 1.91
CA HIS A 217 -0.91 -9.10 2.78
C HIS A 217 0.29 -9.83 2.18
N ASP A 218 1.34 -9.92 2.95
CA ASP A 218 2.60 -10.58 2.57
C ASP A 218 3.14 -11.48 3.67
N HIS A 219 4.08 -12.35 3.32
CA HIS A 219 4.76 -13.28 4.22
C HIS A 219 6.28 -13.06 4.20
N LEU A 220 6.70 -11.79 4.16
CA LEU A 220 8.12 -11.44 4.28
C LEU A 220 8.67 -11.85 5.65
N PHE A 221 9.92 -12.31 5.64
CA PHE A 221 10.68 -12.72 6.81
C PHE A 221 9.97 -13.78 7.67
N PRO A 222 9.55 -14.93 7.09
CA PRO A 222 8.81 -15.97 7.82
C PRO A 222 9.62 -16.56 8.96
N ASP A 223 10.95 -16.52 8.88
CA ASP A 223 11.86 -16.97 9.94
C ASP A 223 11.95 -15.98 11.10
N LEU A 224 11.68 -14.70 10.84
CA LEU A 224 11.73 -13.62 11.83
C LEU A 224 10.34 -13.22 12.35
N LEU A 225 9.34 -13.13 11.47
CA LEU A 225 8.01 -12.63 11.78
C LEU A 225 6.96 -13.73 11.81
N LYS A 226 6.23 -13.82 12.90
CA LYS A 226 5.11 -14.75 13.04
C LYS A 226 3.89 -14.28 12.23
N ASN A 227 3.31 -15.21 11.41
CA ASN A 227 2.01 -15.02 10.71
C ASN A 227 1.95 -13.89 9.68
N GLY A 228 2.98 -13.70 8.87
CA GLY A 228 2.96 -12.70 7.79
C GLY A 228 2.67 -11.27 8.28
N ARG A 229 2.42 -10.38 7.35
CA ARG A 229 2.22 -8.96 7.62
C ARG A 229 1.02 -8.41 6.84
N ASN A 230 0.23 -7.55 7.48
CA ASN A 230 -0.78 -6.74 6.83
C ASN A 230 -0.30 -5.29 6.81
N SER A 231 -0.28 -4.70 5.64
CA SER A 231 0.12 -3.33 5.43
C SER A 231 -0.97 -2.55 4.71
N VAL A 232 -1.06 -1.27 4.98
CA VAL A 232 -1.92 -0.33 4.26
C VAL A 232 -1.03 0.55 3.41
N ARG A 233 -1.26 0.55 2.10
CA ARG A 233 -0.60 1.45 1.17
C ARG A 233 -1.58 2.53 0.76
N PHE A 234 -1.24 3.76 1.01
CA PHE A 234 -1.98 4.94 0.55
C PHE A 234 -1.17 5.69 -0.49
N SER A 235 -1.80 6.15 -1.57
CA SER A 235 -1.13 6.95 -2.57
C SER A 235 -2.02 8.06 -3.13
N ILE A 236 -1.37 9.17 -3.52
CA ILE A 236 -2.02 10.34 -4.12
C ILE A 236 -1.13 10.95 -5.19
N GLY A 237 -1.72 11.27 -6.35
CA GLY A 237 -0.99 11.94 -7.42
C GLY A 237 -1.76 12.12 -8.71
N PRO A 238 -1.11 12.68 -9.73
CA PRO A 238 -1.70 12.89 -11.06
C PRO A 238 -1.89 11.59 -11.82
N GLY A 239 -3.03 11.50 -12.50
CA GLY A 239 -3.35 10.45 -13.45
C GLY A 239 -3.63 11.00 -14.84
N PHE A 240 -3.13 10.34 -15.86
CA PHE A 240 -3.26 10.73 -17.26
C PHE A 240 -4.01 9.65 -18.04
N GLN A 241 -4.98 10.07 -18.85
CA GLN A 241 -5.73 9.21 -19.74
C GLN A 241 -5.31 9.48 -21.19
N LEU A 242 -4.83 8.43 -21.87
CA LEU A 242 -4.23 8.52 -23.20
C LEU A 242 -4.92 7.57 -24.17
N GLY A 243 -4.79 7.85 -25.48
CA GLY A 243 -5.28 6.99 -26.56
C GLY A 243 -6.76 7.20 -26.91
N GLY A 244 -7.28 6.34 -27.78
CA GLY A 244 -8.66 6.42 -28.27
C GLY A 244 -9.71 6.21 -27.19
N ASN A 245 -10.90 6.79 -27.37
CA ASN A 245 -12.02 6.62 -26.47
C ASN A 245 -12.62 5.20 -26.57
N VAL A 246 -12.51 4.41 -25.49
CA VAL A 246 -13.03 3.03 -25.45
C VAL A 246 -14.57 2.94 -25.33
N THR A 247 -15.25 4.07 -25.05
CA THR A 247 -16.72 4.10 -25.04
C THR A 247 -17.31 4.19 -26.43
N ARG A 248 -16.52 4.59 -27.42
CA ARG A 248 -16.94 4.61 -28.81
C ARG A 248 -17.00 3.15 -29.29
N LYS A 249 -18.17 2.67 -29.68
CA LYS A 249 -18.30 1.35 -30.32
C LYS A 249 -17.25 1.29 -31.44
N TRP A 250 -16.44 0.25 -31.47
CA TRP A 250 -15.65 -0.06 -32.65
C TRP A 250 -16.67 -0.27 -33.78
N GLY A 251 -16.83 0.70 -34.63
CA GLY A 251 -17.47 0.47 -35.92
C GLY A 251 -16.62 -0.59 -36.59
N ILE A 252 -17.17 -1.76 -36.82
CA ILE A 252 -16.58 -2.75 -37.71
C ILE A 252 -16.35 -2.00 -39.02
N PRO A 253 -15.12 -1.83 -39.52
CA PRO A 253 -14.92 -1.26 -40.84
C PRO A 253 -15.45 -2.28 -41.83
N GLY A 254 -16.60 -2.04 -42.43
CA GLY A 254 -17.10 -2.98 -43.43
C GLY A 254 -18.59 -2.94 -43.75
N HIS A 255 -19.33 -1.92 -43.41
CA HIS A 255 -20.61 -1.63 -44.06
C HIS A 255 -20.52 -0.29 -44.76
N TRP A 256 -20.12 -0.34 -46.02
CA TRP A 256 -20.39 0.70 -47.00
C TRP A 256 -21.80 0.45 -47.52
N GLU A 257 -22.77 1.22 -47.10
CA GLU A 257 -23.97 1.54 -47.87
C GLU A 257 -23.86 2.96 -48.38
#